data_eab9eb923b46df86fb983e18f878aade
#
_entry.id   eab9eb923b46df86fb983e18f878aade
#
_cell.length_a   1.000
_cell.length_b   1.000
_cell.length_c   1.000
_cell.angle_alpha   90.00
_cell.angle_beta   90.00
_cell.angle_gamma   90.00
#
_symmetry.space_group_name_H-M   'P 1'
#
loop_
_entity.id
_entity.type
_entity.pdbx_description
1 polymer ?
#
loop_
_entity_poly.entity_id
_entity_poly.type
_entity_poly.pdbx_seq_one_letter_code
_entity_poly.pdbx_strand_id
1 'polypeptide(L)'
;MGIDYGVSDLSIERWFQQGYRRKNKEYGGAKCPMVLGIDEHYFSKKGGYVTTLVNLSKHKVFDVVLGRSEQDLVGYLNRLKGKDKVRVVVMDLSSNYRSIVKKYFPNAMIVSDRFHVIKLILESFIKTAYSIDTNLKKQFGLGRLLRKIKPL
;
A
#
# COMPACT_ATOMS: atom_id res chain seq x y z
N MET A 1 -3.63 -6.22 28.36
CA MET A 1 -3.12 -7.32 29.18
C MET A 1 -2.18 -8.11 28.28
N GLY A 2 -0.86 -7.88 28.39
CA GLY A 2 0.13 -8.73 27.72
C GLY A 2 0.28 -10.02 28.53
N ILE A 3 0.14 -11.14 27.87
CA ILE A 3 0.51 -12.44 28.47
C ILE A 3 2.03 -12.44 28.53
N ASP A 4 2.60 -12.50 29.73
CA ASP A 4 4.04 -12.61 29.93
C ASP A 4 4.45 -14.07 29.61
N TYR A 5 5.10 -14.25 28.47
CA TYR A 5 5.62 -15.55 28.05
C TYR A 5 7.01 -15.88 28.60
N GLY A 6 7.54 -15.07 29.54
CA GLY A 6 8.86 -15.27 30.11
C GLY A 6 10.02 -15.14 29.11
N VAL A 7 9.76 -14.48 27.98
CA VAL A 7 10.74 -14.30 26.90
C VAL A 7 11.10 -12.81 26.79
N SER A 8 12.40 -12.50 26.72
CA SER A 8 12.84 -11.12 26.56
C SER A 8 12.49 -10.55 25.17
N ASP A 9 12.24 -9.25 25.11
CA ASP A 9 11.97 -8.53 23.83
C ASP A 9 13.07 -8.76 22.79
N LEU A 10 14.34 -8.82 23.23
CA LEU A 10 15.48 -9.14 22.38
C LEU A 10 15.42 -10.55 21.77
N SER A 11 14.86 -11.52 22.50
CA SER A 11 14.68 -12.89 22.00
C SER A 11 13.57 -12.93 20.95
N ILE A 12 12.47 -12.22 21.18
CA ILE A 12 11.34 -12.10 20.23
C ILE A 12 11.83 -11.41 18.95
N GLU A 13 12.57 -10.31 19.07
CA GLU A 13 13.14 -9.60 17.91
C GLU A 13 14.09 -10.50 17.12
N ARG A 14 14.96 -11.25 17.80
CA ARG A 14 15.90 -12.17 17.16
C ARG A 14 15.18 -13.28 16.40
N TRP A 15 14.14 -13.87 16.98
CA TRP A 15 13.33 -14.89 16.31
C TRP A 15 12.56 -14.33 15.12
N PHE A 16 12.02 -13.13 15.26
CA PHE A 16 11.37 -12.43 14.16
C PHE A 16 12.36 -12.20 13.00
N GLN A 17 13.55 -11.69 13.31
CA GLN A 17 14.59 -11.44 12.30
C GLN A 17 15.07 -12.74 11.64
N GLN A 18 15.20 -13.83 12.39
CA GLN A 18 15.54 -15.14 11.80
C GLN A 18 14.44 -15.68 10.90
N GLY A 19 13.18 -15.59 11.34
CA GLY A 19 12.02 -16.00 10.56
C GLY A 19 11.88 -15.16 9.26
N TYR A 20 12.08 -13.86 9.37
CA TYR A 20 12.08 -12.93 8.25
C TYR A 20 13.19 -13.23 7.24
N ARG A 21 14.43 -13.45 7.70
CA ARG A 21 15.57 -13.82 6.82
C ARG A 21 15.35 -15.16 6.13
N ARG A 22 14.78 -16.16 6.83
CA ARG A 22 14.46 -17.47 6.24
C ARG A 22 13.39 -17.31 5.16
N LYS A 23 12.30 -16.62 5.45
CA LYS A 23 11.26 -16.34 4.46
C LYS A 23 11.78 -15.53 3.28
N ASN A 24 12.60 -14.50 3.50
CA ASN A 24 13.18 -13.74 2.41
C ASN A 24 14.13 -14.57 1.51
N LYS A 25 14.86 -15.55 2.04
CA LYS A 25 15.61 -16.51 1.22
C LYS A 25 14.67 -17.40 0.38
N GLU A 26 13.59 -17.84 0.95
CA GLU A 26 12.58 -18.67 0.30
C GLU A 26 11.79 -17.89 -0.77
N TYR A 27 11.45 -16.62 -0.50
CA TYR A 27 10.73 -15.71 -1.41
C TYR A 27 11.66 -14.84 -2.27
N GLY A 28 12.95 -14.74 -1.98
CA GLY A 28 13.93 -13.89 -2.68
C GLY A 28 14.17 -14.21 -4.16
N GLY A 29 13.41 -15.16 -4.71
CA GLY A 29 13.34 -15.50 -6.13
C GLY A 29 11.93 -15.41 -6.72
N ALA A 30 10.93 -15.00 -5.95
CA ALA A 30 9.56 -14.90 -6.41
C ALA A 30 9.45 -13.89 -7.55
N LYS A 31 8.85 -14.33 -8.67
CA LYS A 31 8.59 -13.45 -9.81
C LYS A 31 7.38 -12.58 -9.51
N CYS A 32 7.38 -11.35 -10.02
CA CYS A 32 6.23 -10.46 -9.94
C CYS A 32 4.94 -11.16 -10.40
N PRO A 33 3.82 -10.95 -9.70
CA PRO A 33 2.52 -11.39 -10.16
C PRO A 33 2.10 -10.61 -11.41
N MET A 34 1.25 -11.19 -12.25
CA MET A 34 0.73 -10.52 -13.44
C MET A 34 -0.16 -9.32 -13.08
N VAL A 35 -0.88 -9.40 -11.95
CA VAL A 35 -1.73 -8.34 -11.41
C VAL A 35 -1.16 -7.94 -10.06
N LEU A 36 -0.53 -6.78 -10.01
CA LEU A 36 0.16 -6.25 -8.85
C LEU A 36 -0.64 -5.09 -8.25
N GLY A 37 -0.88 -5.11 -6.94
CA GLY A 37 -1.34 -3.96 -6.19
C GLY A 37 -0.15 -3.23 -5.56
N ILE A 38 -0.19 -1.91 -5.54
CA ILE A 38 0.78 -1.07 -4.83
C ILE A 38 0.01 -0.08 -3.97
N ASP A 39 0.31 -0.08 -2.66
CA ASP A 39 -0.31 0.83 -1.71
C ASP A 39 0.70 1.31 -0.68
N GLU A 40 0.48 2.48 -0.10
CA GLU A 40 1.34 3.00 0.96
C GLU A 40 0.64 2.98 2.31
N HIS A 41 1.41 2.63 3.33
CA HIS A 41 0.94 2.70 4.71
C HIS A 41 1.92 3.49 5.57
N TYR A 42 1.36 4.33 6.42
CA TYR A 42 2.14 4.95 7.49
C TYR A 42 2.32 3.94 8.62
N PHE A 43 3.55 3.51 8.83
CA PHE A 43 3.84 2.47 9.80
C PHE A 43 3.97 3.01 11.24
N SER A 44 4.82 4.02 11.44
CA SER A 44 5.02 4.66 12.74
C SER A 44 5.81 5.97 12.61
N LYS A 45 5.83 6.78 13.68
CA LYS A 45 6.68 8.00 13.73
C LYS A 45 8.16 7.72 13.49
N LYS A 46 8.67 6.56 13.95
CA LYS A 46 10.07 6.14 13.76
C LYS A 46 10.28 5.37 12.45
N GLY A 47 9.30 4.57 12.04
CA GLY A 47 9.40 3.71 10.85
C GLY A 47 8.97 4.37 9.54
N GLY A 48 8.32 5.53 9.61
CA GLY A 48 7.88 6.26 8.42
C GLY A 48 6.83 5.53 7.60
N TYR A 49 6.96 5.62 6.28
CA TYR A 49 6.07 4.97 5.32
C TYR A 49 6.64 3.63 4.85
N VAL A 50 5.76 2.72 4.50
CA VAL A 50 6.07 1.48 3.81
C VAL A 50 5.24 1.36 2.55
N THR A 51 5.83 0.80 1.51
CA THR A 51 5.14 0.42 0.28
C THR A 51 4.80 -1.07 0.35
N THR A 52 3.53 -1.39 0.29
CA THR A 52 3.03 -2.77 0.25
C THR A 52 2.75 -3.17 -1.18
N LEU A 53 3.33 -4.30 -1.59
CA LEU A 53 3.07 -4.94 -2.87
C LEU A 53 2.15 -6.14 -2.64
N VAL A 54 1.09 -6.25 -3.43
CA VAL A 54 0.05 -7.27 -3.27
C VAL A 54 -0.11 -8.07 -4.56
N ASN A 55 -0.10 -9.38 -4.46
CA ASN A 55 -0.57 -10.25 -5.54
C ASN A 55 -2.10 -10.28 -5.52
N LEU A 56 -2.73 -9.47 -6.36
CA LEU A 56 -4.18 -9.34 -6.38
C LEU A 56 -4.89 -10.61 -6.88
N SER A 57 -4.26 -11.37 -7.78
CA SER A 57 -4.83 -12.63 -8.27
C SER A 57 -4.90 -13.71 -7.18
N LYS A 58 -4.03 -13.65 -6.19
CA LYS A 58 -3.97 -14.62 -5.08
C LYS A 58 -4.46 -14.05 -3.76
N HIS A 59 -4.84 -12.78 -3.70
CA HIS A 59 -5.24 -12.05 -2.49
C HIS A 59 -4.20 -12.19 -1.36
N LYS A 60 -2.91 -12.02 -1.71
CA LYS A 60 -1.80 -12.19 -0.76
C LYS A 60 -0.81 -11.03 -0.86
N VAL A 61 -0.30 -10.60 0.27
CA VAL A 61 0.84 -9.69 0.28
C VAL A 61 2.00 -10.38 -0.44
N PHE A 62 2.55 -9.69 -1.44
CA PHE A 62 3.70 -10.15 -2.20
C PHE A 62 4.99 -9.74 -1.50
N ASP A 63 5.09 -8.46 -1.13
CA ASP A 63 6.23 -7.93 -0.36
C ASP A 63 5.87 -6.63 0.35
N VAL A 64 6.71 -6.21 1.30
CA VAL A 64 6.62 -4.93 2.00
C VAL A 64 7.99 -4.28 2.01
N VAL A 65 8.08 -3.05 1.51
CA VAL A 65 9.34 -2.32 1.34
C VAL A 65 9.29 -1.02 2.13
N LEU A 66 10.35 -0.70 2.87
CA LEU A 66 10.45 0.56 3.59
C LEU A 66 10.54 1.74 2.61
N GLY A 67 9.83 2.82 2.94
CA GLY A 67 9.79 4.02 2.14
C GLY A 67 8.67 4.04 1.11
N ARG A 68 8.56 5.18 0.41
CA ARG A 68 7.53 5.43 -0.60
C ARG A 68 8.05 6.19 -1.82
N SER A 69 9.23 6.77 -1.70
CA SER A 69 9.85 7.51 -2.82
C SER A 69 10.54 6.55 -3.78
N GLU A 70 10.79 7.00 -4.99
CA GLU A 70 11.59 6.22 -5.94
C GLU A 70 12.98 5.91 -5.39
N GLN A 71 13.59 6.85 -4.68
CA GLN A 71 14.91 6.68 -4.05
C GLN A 71 14.90 5.54 -3.02
N ASP A 72 13.84 5.43 -2.22
CA ASP A 72 13.68 4.34 -1.25
C ASP A 72 13.53 2.99 -1.94
N LEU A 73 12.78 2.95 -3.03
CA LEU A 73 12.35 1.72 -3.69
C LEU A 73 13.33 1.23 -4.77
N VAL A 74 14.23 2.09 -5.28
CA VAL A 74 15.09 1.78 -6.44
C VAL A 74 15.91 0.50 -6.25
N GLY A 75 16.51 0.32 -5.08
CA GLY A 75 17.32 -0.86 -4.77
C GLY A 75 16.51 -2.16 -4.79
N TYR A 76 15.28 -2.12 -4.32
CA TYR A 76 14.34 -3.22 -4.36
C TYR A 76 13.85 -3.48 -5.78
N LEU A 77 13.35 -2.46 -6.46
CA LEU A 77 12.78 -2.55 -7.80
C LEU A 77 13.79 -3.05 -8.84
N ASN A 78 15.06 -2.68 -8.70
CA ASN A 78 16.10 -3.17 -9.60
C ASN A 78 16.32 -4.67 -9.48
N ARG A 79 16.24 -5.22 -8.26
CA ARG A 79 16.42 -6.67 -8.00
C ARG A 79 15.16 -7.51 -8.27
N LEU A 80 14.00 -6.86 -8.38
CA LEU A 80 12.72 -7.54 -8.56
C LEU A 80 12.65 -8.23 -9.91
N LYS A 81 12.38 -9.55 -9.92
CA LYS A 81 12.33 -10.38 -11.12
C LYS A 81 10.93 -10.42 -11.73
N GLY A 82 10.85 -10.54 -13.06
CA GLY A 82 9.58 -10.72 -13.77
C GLY A 82 8.74 -9.46 -13.91
N LYS A 83 9.34 -8.28 -13.79
CA LYS A 83 8.66 -6.99 -13.99
C LYS A 83 8.04 -6.86 -15.39
N ASP A 84 8.68 -7.43 -16.37
CA ASP A 84 8.24 -7.53 -17.77
C ASP A 84 6.93 -8.31 -17.95
N LYS A 85 6.60 -9.18 -17.00
CA LYS A 85 5.40 -10.02 -17.01
C LYS A 85 4.20 -9.40 -16.30
N VAL A 86 4.40 -8.29 -15.59
CA VAL A 86 3.30 -7.55 -14.97
C VAL A 86 2.45 -6.92 -16.07
N ARG A 87 1.15 -7.21 -16.05
CA ARG A 87 0.17 -6.72 -17.04
C ARG A 87 -0.71 -5.61 -16.49
N VAL A 88 -0.97 -5.66 -15.20
CA VAL A 88 -1.81 -4.66 -14.52
C VAL A 88 -1.16 -4.27 -13.20
N VAL A 89 -1.08 -2.98 -12.96
CA VAL A 89 -0.74 -2.42 -11.65
C VAL A 89 -1.92 -1.61 -11.16
N VAL A 90 -2.49 -2.03 -10.02
CA VAL A 90 -3.53 -1.28 -9.31
C VAL A 90 -2.84 -0.44 -8.23
N MET A 91 -3.11 0.85 -8.21
CA MET A 91 -2.50 1.78 -7.27
C MET A 91 -3.45 2.93 -6.94
N ASP A 92 -3.13 3.71 -5.92
CA ASP A 92 -3.80 4.97 -5.65
C ASP A 92 -3.58 6.01 -6.78
N LEU A 93 -4.13 7.21 -6.62
CA LEU A 93 -3.99 8.29 -7.60
C LEU A 93 -2.65 9.06 -7.48
N SER A 94 -1.65 8.50 -6.79
CA SER A 94 -0.35 9.11 -6.57
C SER A 94 0.43 9.28 -7.88
N SER A 95 0.85 10.52 -8.16
CA SER A 95 1.73 10.82 -9.30
C SER A 95 3.11 10.17 -9.15
N ASN A 96 3.59 10.03 -7.91
CA ASN A 96 4.87 9.39 -7.60
C ASN A 96 4.86 7.92 -8.01
N TYR A 97 3.87 7.14 -7.53
CA TYR A 97 3.75 5.74 -7.92
C TYR A 97 3.50 5.56 -9.42
N ARG A 98 2.74 6.46 -10.05
CA ARG A 98 2.55 6.44 -11.51
C ARG A 98 3.88 6.52 -12.27
N SER A 99 4.79 7.39 -11.84
CA SER A 99 6.12 7.53 -12.43
C SER A 99 6.96 6.27 -12.23
N ILE A 100 6.97 5.73 -11.01
CA ILE A 100 7.65 4.47 -10.68
C ILE A 100 7.11 3.32 -11.53
N VAL A 101 5.79 3.16 -11.63
CA VAL A 101 5.19 2.07 -12.40
C VAL A 101 5.54 2.17 -13.89
N LYS A 102 5.46 3.35 -14.48
CA LYS A 102 5.85 3.55 -15.89
C LYS A 102 7.31 3.20 -16.15
N LYS A 103 8.20 3.48 -15.20
CA LYS A 103 9.64 3.23 -15.33
C LYS A 103 9.99 1.75 -15.16
N TYR A 104 9.42 1.09 -14.15
CA TYR A 104 9.85 -0.24 -13.74
C TYR A 104 8.97 -1.39 -14.26
N PHE A 105 7.74 -1.09 -14.70
CA PHE A 105 6.78 -2.07 -15.23
C PHE A 105 6.26 -1.64 -16.61
N PRO A 106 7.13 -1.65 -17.64
CA PRO A 106 6.85 -0.99 -18.93
C PRO A 106 5.64 -1.58 -19.67
N ASN A 107 5.30 -2.84 -19.42
CA ASN A 107 4.19 -3.54 -20.06
C ASN A 107 2.88 -3.49 -19.26
N ALA A 108 2.88 -2.80 -18.12
CA ALA A 108 1.73 -2.78 -17.22
C ALA A 108 0.75 -1.65 -17.54
N MET A 109 -0.53 -1.99 -17.62
CA MET A 109 -1.61 -1.03 -17.58
C MET A 109 -1.81 -0.56 -16.15
N ILE A 110 -1.88 0.76 -15.94
CA ILE A 110 -2.14 1.36 -14.64
C ILE A 110 -3.64 1.48 -14.44
N VAL A 111 -4.14 0.91 -13.35
CA VAL A 111 -5.52 1.00 -12.91
C VAL A 111 -5.58 1.71 -11.57
N SER A 112 -6.44 2.70 -11.47
CA SER A 112 -6.64 3.42 -10.20
C SER A 112 -7.48 2.58 -9.23
N ASP A 113 -7.07 2.54 -7.97
CA ASP A 113 -7.84 1.88 -6.92
C ASP A 113 -9.22 2.56 -6.78
N ARG A 114 -10.26 1.74 -6.87
CA ARG A 114 -11.65 2.18 -6.78
C ARG A 114 -11.94 2.95 -5.50
N PHE A 115 -11.41 2.51 -4.36
CA PHE A 115 -11.64 3.17 -3.08
C PHE A 115 -11.13 4.61 -3.09
N HIS A 116 -9.93 4.84 -3.61
CA HIS A 116 -9.32 6.18 -3.71
C HIS A 116 -10.07 7.09 -4.68
N VAL A 117 -10.58 6.53 -5.79
CA VAL A 117 -11.41 7.28 -6.76
C VAL A 117 -12.73 7.71 -6.11
N ILE A 118 -13.45 6.78 -5.46
CA ILE A 118 -14.71 7.08 -4.77
C ILE A 118 -14.49 8.11 -3.65
N LYS A 119 -13.43 7.95 -2.86
CA LYS A 119 -13.06 8.90 -1.81
C LYS A 119 -12.86 10.30 -2.38
N LEU A 120 -12.12 10.45 -3.47
CA LEU A 120 -11.88 11.74 -4.12
C LEU A 120 -13.18 12.40 -4.60
N ILE A 121 -14.07 11.62 -5.25
CA ILE A 121 -15.38 12.11 -5.70
C ILE A 121 -16.21 12.60 -4.51
N LEU A 122 -16.27 11.83 -3.43
CA LEU A 122 -17.02 12.21 -2.23
C LEU A 122 -16.45 13.43 -1.54
N GLU A 123 -15.13 13.53 -1.44
CA GLU A 123 -14.47 14.70 -0.88
C GLU A 123 -14.78 15.96 -1.70
N SER A 124 -14.78 15.86 -3.03
CA SER A 124 -15.12 16.96 -3.93
C SER A 124 -16.60 17.35 -3.79
N PHE A 125 -17.49 16.37 -3.76
CA PHE A 125 -18.92 16.60 -3.55
C PHE A 125 -19.21 17.31 -2.22
N ILE A 126 -18.59 16.85 -1.13
CA ILE A 126 -18.79 17.43 0.19
C ILE A 126 -18.21 18.85 0.27
N LYS A 127 -17.03 19.10 -0.35
CA LYS A 127 -16.48 20.47 -0.43
C LYS A 127 -17.45 21.42 -1.14
N THR A 128 -18.01 20.99 -2.27
CA THR A 128 -19.01 21.78 -3.00
C THR A 128 -20.28 21.99 -2.18
N ALA A 129 -20.82 20.96 -1.53
CA ALA A 129 -22.00 21.10 -0.67
C ALA A 129 -21.75 22.10 0.48
N TYR A 130 -20.58 22.06 1.11
CA TYR A 130 -20.23 23.02 2.17
C TYR A 130 -19.99 24.44 1.68
N SER A 131 -19.64 24.64 0.41
CA SER A 131 -19.53 25.98 -0.17
C SER A 131 -20.90 26.61 -0.43
N ILE A 132 -21.92 25.77 -0.65
CA ILE A 132 -23.31 26.22 -0.88
C ILE A 132 -24.04 26.47 0.47
N ASP A 133 -23.90 25.53 1.41
CA ASP A 133 -24.52 25.64 2.72
C ASP A 133 -23.55 25.22 3.86
N THR A 134 -23.09 26.19 4.61
CA THR A 134 -22.16 25.99 5.74
C THR A 134 -22.78 25.21 6.92
N ASN A 135 -24.10 25.17 7.03
CA ASN A 135 -24.78 24.40 8.10
C ASN A 135 -24.66 22.90 7.89
N LEU A 136 -24.50 22.43 6.65
CA LEU A 136 -24.26 21.03 6.34
C LEU A 136 -22.96 20.52 6.99
N LYS A 137 -22.00 21.38 7.26
CA LYS A 137 -20.76 21.04 7.96
C LYS A 137 -21.00 20.49 9.37
N LYS A 138 -22.03 20.97 10.06
CA LYS A 138 -22.43 20.51 11.40
C LYS A 138 -23.16 19.16 11.36
N GLN A 139 -23.92 18.89 10.31
CA GLN A 139 -24.76 17.70 10.18
C GLN A 139 -24.03 16.48 9.58
N PHE A 140 -23.14 16.69 8.62
CA PHE A 140 -22.48 15.63 7.86
C PHE A 140 -20.95 15.75 7.92
N GLY A 141 -20.34 15.22 8.97
CA GLY A 141 -18.88 15.09 9.00
C GLY A 141 -18.39 14.07 7.96
N LEU A 142 -17.37 14.43 7.16
CA LEU A 142 -16.74 13.57 6.13
C LEU A 142 -16.42 12.16 6.66
N GLY A 143 -15.90 12.07 7.88
CA GLY A 143 -15.57 10.79 8.51
C GLY A 143 -16.77 9.87 8.77
N ARG A 144 -17.99 10.41 8.86
CA ARG A 144 -19.21 9.61 9.05
C ARG A 144 -19.72 9.04 7.73
N LEU A 145 -19.56 9.77 6.63
CA LEU A 145 -19.90 9.31 5.28
C LEU A 145 -18.90 8.27 4.77
N LEU A 146 -17.62 8.50 4.96
CA LEU A 146 -16.57 7.55 4.55
C LEU A 146 -16.66 6.20 5.29
N ARG A 147 -17.13 6.18 6.55
CA ARG A 147 -17.37 4.93 7.32
C ARG A 147 -18.53 4.08 6.77
N LYS A 148 -19.44 4.67 5.99
CA LYS A 148 -20.55 3.94 5.37
C LYS A 148 -20.18 3.28 4.04
N ILE A 149 -19.05 3.65 3.46
CA ILE A 149 -18.53 3.02 2.25
C ILE A 149 -17.73 1.79 2.71
N LYS A 150 -18.42 0.66 2.80
CA LYS A 150 -17.74 -0.63 3.00
C LYS A 150 -16.92 -0.94 1.75
N PRO A 151 -15.65 -1.33 1.90
CA PRO A 151 -14.94 -1.96 0.79
C PRO A 151 -15.73 -3.24 0.44
N LEU A 152 -16.05 -3.39 -0.84
CA LEU A 152 -16.60 -4.62 -1.40
C LEU A 152 -15.49 -5.65 -1.54
#